data_de4f0b3580616dedc5b05c17a6c0a20f
#
_entry.id   de4f0b3580616dedc5b05c17a6c0a20f
#
_cell.length_a   1.000
_cell.length_b   1.000
_cell.length_c   1.000
_cell.angle_alpha   90.00
_cell.angle_beta   90.00
_cell.angle_gamma   90.00
#
_symmetry.space_group_name_H-M   'P 1'
#
loop_
_entity.id
_entity.type
_entity.pdbx_description
1 polymer ?
#
loop_
_entity_poly.entity_id
_entity_poly.type
_entity_poly.pdbx_seq_one_letter_code
_entity_poly.pdbx_strand_id
1 'polypeptide(L)'
;MQYRCEAVSVEGFIQQLAVAYVARGYFFYVTGRVPEQKDPARVDEKLVARYGIALSKWARARRKQVGGANLQYLRHGRFFVLLATVGEHRFFAEEGENVRDVRRDAIKYAGYSVAFRGGHVQVSIHLPRYRELKAWFEEHATRRSVAALATAFYELPFEPYALVRRQEFHILRAVNRRRKAAGLPPVPKECIWLKRRPVKPFGDAGGGSRTAAHPPVGVAGGGPGSAKGHG
;
A
#
# COMPACT_ATOMS: atom_id res chain seq x y z
N MET A 1 -12.50 -11.74 23.84
CA MET A 1 -12.50 -11.59 22.37
C MET A 1 -11.07 -11.27 21.94
N GLN A 2 -10.45 -12.14 21.15
CA GLN A 2 -9.07 -11.94 20.71
C GLN A 2 -9.00 -10.75 19.74
N TYR A 3 -8.04 -9.83 19.93
CA TYR A 3 -7.81 -8.70 19.05
C TYR A 3 -7.20 -9.18 17.73
N ARG A 4 -7.87 -8.93 16.62
CA ARG A 4 -7.37 -9.29 15.28
C ARG A 4 -6.56 -8.13 14.73
N CYS A 5 -5.29 -8.36 14.45
CA CYS A 5 -4.35 -7.34 13.99
C CYS A 5 -3.56 -7.73 12.75
N GLU A 6 -3.50 -9.02 12.41
CA GLU A 6 -2.78 -9.48 11.23
C GLU A 6 -3.66 -9.49 9.99
N ALA A 7 -3.32 -8.67 9.01
CA ALA A 7 -3.93 -8.70 7.71
C ALA A 7 -3.30 -9.81 6.87
N VAL A 8 -4.14 -10.58 6.17
CA VAL A 8 -3.70 -11.76 5.38
C VAL A 8 -3.22 -11.39 3.97
N SER A 9 -3.46 -10.16 3.53
CA SER A 9 -3.03 -9.65 2.21
C SER A 9 -2.73 -8.15 2.25
N VAL A 10 -1.98 -7.67 1.26
CA VAL A 10 -1.70 -6.23 1.08
C VAL A 10 -2.98 -5.43 0.89
N GLU A 11 -3.91 -5.94 0.07
CA GLU A 11 -5.20 -5.31 -0.22
C GLU A 11 -6.04 -5.19 1.05
N GLY A 12 -6.09 -6.25 1.86
CA GLY A 12 -6.76 -6.27 3.16
C GLY A 12 -6.14 -5.29 4.14
N PHE A 13 -4.80 -5.23 4.19
CA PHE A 13 -4.07 -4.27 5.01
C PHE A 13 -4.41 -2.82 4.62
N ILE A 14 -4.31 -2.48 3.33
CA ILE A 14 -4.61 -1.13 2.82
C ILE A 14 -6.09 -0.78 3.04
N GLN A 15 -7.00 -1.73 2.81
CA GLN A 15 -8.42 -1.49 3.06
C GLN A 15 -8.71 -1.22 4.54
N GLN A 16 -8.16 -2.04 5.45
CA GLN A 16 -8.34 -1.86 6.89
C GLN A 16 -7.74 -0.53 7.36
N LEU A 17 -6.52 -0.22 6.92
CA LEU A 17 -5.83 1.02 7.23
C LEU A 17 -6.62 2.24 6.77
N ALA A 18 -7.03 2.27 5.50
CA ALA A 18 -7.67 3.42 4.89
C ALA A 18 -9.12 3.60 5.38
N VAL A 19 -9.95 2.53 5.28
CA VAL A 19 -11.40 2.63 5.48
C VAL A 19 -11.79 2.48 6.95
N ALA A 20 -11.14 1.57 7.67
CA ALA A 20 -11.52 1.30 9.05
C ALA A 20 -10.81 2.20 10.07
N TYR A 21 -9.61 2.71 9.76
CA TYR A 21 -8.84 3.50 10.71
C TYR A 21 -8.68 4.97 10.29
N VAL A 22 -7.98 5.28 9.21
CA VAL A 22 -7.71 6.67 8.82
C VAL A 22 -9.02 7.43 8.54
N ALA A 23 -9.99 6.83 7.86
CA ALA A 23 -11.31 7.44 7.62
C ALA A 23 -12.10 7.71 8.92
N ARG A 24 -11.74 7.07 10.02
CA ARG A 24 -12.41 7.21 11.33
C ARG A 24 -11.63 8.06 12.33
N GLY A 25 -10.63 8.82 11.86
CA GLY A 25 -9.94 9.80 12.69
C GLY A 25 -8.68 9.28 13.42
N TYR A 26 -8.16 8.10 13.05
CA TYR A 26 -6.87 7.63 13.52
C TYR A 26 -5.77 8.29 12.69
N PHE A 27 -5.41 9.52 13.04
CA PHE A 27 -4.53 10.35 12.22
C PHE A 27 -3.07 10.27 12.61
N PHE A 28 -2.77 9.99 13.87
CA PHE A 28 -1.39 9.86 14.34
C PHE A 28 -0.92 8.43 14.21
N TYR A 29 0.32 8.23 13.78
CA TYR A 29 0.82 6.88 13.56
C TYR A 29 2.32 6.75 13.77
N VAL A 30 2.72 5.52 14.08
CA VAL A 30 4.10 5.03 14.01
C VAL A 30 4.11 3.77 13.16
N THR A 31 5.14 3.61 12.33
CA THR A 31 5.36 2.38 11.57
C THR A 31 6.63 1.69 12.02
N GLY A 32 6.65 0.36 11.93
CA GLY A 32 7.83 -0.41 12.24
C GLY A 32 7.84 -1.77 11.54
N ARG A 33 8.92 -2.50 11.77
CA ARG A 33 9.06 -3.89 11.32
C ARG A 33 9.45 -4.77 12.51
N VAL A 34 8.79 -5.91 12.63
CA VAL A 34 9.18 -6.93 13.59
C VAL A 34 10.54 -7.51 13.17
N PRO A 35 11.56 -7.50 14.04
CA PRO A 35 12.87 -8.08 13.74
C PRO A 35 12.78 -9.56 13.37
N GLU A 36 13.67 -10.03 12.51
CA GLU A 36 13.67 -11.42 12.02
C GLU A 36 13.71 -12.46 13.16
N GLN A 37 14.44 -12.14 14.25
CA GLN A 37 14.63 -13.02 15.39
C GLN A 37 13.42 -13.06 16.34
N LYS A 38 12.42 -12.20 16.15
CA LYS A 38 11.24 -12.14 17.02
C LYS A 38 10.02 -12.78 16.37
N ASP A 39 9.26 -13.50 17.18
CA ASP A 39 7.95 -13.99 16.79
C ASP A 39 6.96 -12.82 16.67
N PRO A 40 6.37 -12.59 15.48
CA PRO A 40 5.42 -11.51 15.28
C PRO A 40 4.21 -11.57 16.21
N ALA A 41 3.68 -12.76 16.50
CA ALA A 41 2.51 -12.89 17.36
C ALA A 41 2.78 -12.40 18.79
N ARG A 42 3.96 -12.73 19.34
CA ARG A 42 4.37 -12.22 20.67
C ARG A 42 4.59 -10.71 20.69
N VAL A 43 5.08 -10.13 19.58
CA VAL A 43 5.21 -8.68 19.47
C VAL A 43 3.83 -8.02 19.38
N ASP A 44 2.89 -8.61 18.66
CA ASP A 44 1.50 -8.15 18.57
C ASP A 44 0.86 -8.11 19.96
N GLU A 45 0.93 -9.21 20.71
CA GLU A 45 0.38 -9.32 22.08
C GLU A 45 0.99 -8.23 22.99
N LYS A 46 2.32 -8.08 22.96
CA LYS A 46 3.03 -7.09 23.76
C LYS A 46 2.58 -5.66 23.44
N LEU A 47 2.46 -5.28 22.17
CA LEU A 47 2.05 -3.93 21.77
C LEU A 47 0.57 -3.67 22.08
N VAL A 48 -0.29 -4.66 21.85
CA VAL A 48 -1.72 -4.58 22.16
C VAL A 48 -1.95 -4.40 23.67
N ALA A 49 -1.24 -5.16 24.49
CA ALA A 49 -1.29 -5.03 25.95
C ALA A 49 -0.69 -3.71 26.43
N ARG A 50 0.52 -3.36 25.95
CA ARG A 50 1.24 -2.13 26.33
C ARG A 50 0.38 -0.90 26.16
N TYR A 51 -0.31 -0.74 25.04
CA TYR A 51 -1.11 0.44 24.73
C TYR A 51 -2.60 0.27 25.01
N GLY A 52 -3.03 -0.84 25.60
CA GLY A 52 -4.44 -1.09 25.93
C GLY A 52 -5.37 -0.95 24.73
N ILE A 53 -5.02 -1.63 23.61
CA ILE A 53 -5.69 -1.49 22.31
C ILE A 53 -6.97 -2.32 22.24
N ALA A 54 -6.99 -3.49 22.88
CA ALA A 54 -8.08 -4.46 22.85
C ALA A 54 -9.30 -3.99 23.66
N LEU A 55 -9.88 -2.86 23.29
CA LEU A 55 -11.05 -2.28 23.94
C LEU A 55 -12.33 -2.59 23.18
N SER A 56 -13.42 -2.78 23.94
CA SER A 56 -14.77 -2.84 23.38
C SER A 56 -15.17 -1.50 22.76
N LYS A 57 -16.19 -1.51 21.87
CA LYS A 57 -16.74 -0.29 21.29
C LYS A 57 -17.14 0.74 22.37
N TRP A 58 -17.77 0.28 23.43
CA TRP A 58 -18.24 1.12 24.55
C TRP A 58 -17.07 1.72 25.35
N ALA A 59 -16.03 0.93 25.62
CA ALA A 59 -14.84 1.40 26.30
C ALA A 59 -14.10 2.46 25.48
N ARG A 60 -14.01 2.28 24.17
CA ARG A 60 -13.45 3.31 23.27
C ARG A 60 -14.28 4.59 23.27
N ALA A 61 -15.60 4.49 23.26
CA ALA A 61 -16.47 5.67 23.33
C ALA A 61 -16.27 6.44 24.64
N ARG A 62 -16.26 5.75 25.78
CA ARG A 62 -15.99 6.37 27.10
C ARG A 62 -14.62 7.03 27.17
N ARG A 63 -13.56 6.34 26.65
CA ARG A 63 -12.21 6.93 26.59
C ARG A 63 -12.21 8.24 25.84
N LYS A 64 -12.88 8.29 24.69
CA LYS A 64 -13.00 9.50 23.88
C LYS A 64 -13.76 10.62 24.61
N GLN A 65 -14.81 10.31 25.36
CA GLN A 65 -15.60 11.31 26.12
C GLN A 65 -14.77 12.02 27.21
N VAL A 66 -13.79 11.32 27.80
CA VAL A 66 -12.88 11.92 28.78
C VAL A 66 -11.58 12.45 28.16
N GLY A 67 -11.57 12.72 26.85
CA GLY A 67 -10.41 13.32 26.17
C GLY A 67 -9.29 12.34 25.82
N GLY A 68 -9.44 11.04 26.10
CA GLY A 68 -8.41 10.03 25.83
C GLY A 68 -8.36 9.59 24.37
N ALA A 69 -7.16 9.37 23.86
CA ALA A 69 -6.95 8.82 22.52
C ALA A 69 -7.20 7.31 22.47
N ASN A 70 -7.85 6.86 21.40
CA ASN A 70 -7.98 5.45 21.07
C ASN A 70 -6.85 5.03 20.13
N LEU A 71 -6.36 3.81 20.32
CA LEU A 71 -5.33 3.23 19.48
C LEU A 71 -5.83 2.02 18.72
N GLN A 72 -5.19 1.79 17.57
CA GLN A 72 -5.34 0.58 16.75
C GLN A 72 -3.96 0.09 16.32
N TYR A 73 -3.82 -1.20 16.18
CA TYR A 73 -2.62 -1.86 15.69
C TYR A 73 -2.97 -2.75 14.50
N LEU A 74 -2.17 -2.69 13.46
CA LEU A 74 -2.36 -3.47 12.24
C LEU A 74 -1.01 -3.93 11.71
N ARG A 75 -0.90 -5.22 11.39
CA ARG A 75 0.31 -5.85 10.83
C ARG A 75 -0.02 -6.61 9.54
N HIS A 76 0.95 -6.62 8.62
CA HIS A 76 0.98 -7.55 7.50
C HIS A 76 2.41 -8.06 7.31
N GLY A 77 2.57 -9.36 7.37
CA GLY A 77 3.90 -9.96 7.47
C GLY A 77 4.67 -9.42 8.68
N ARG A 78 5.79 -8.78 8.46
CA ARG A 78 6.59 -8.15 9.53
C ARG A 78 6.42 -6.64 9.64
N PHE A 79 5.72 -6.01 8.70
CA PHE A 79 5.45 -4.57 8.76
C PHE A 79 4.20 -4.31 9.62
N PHE A 80 4.29 -3.33 10.51
CA PHE A 80 3.15 -2.91 11.31
C PHE A 80 2.95 -1.40 11.31
N VAL A 81 1.75 -0.99 11.63
CA VAL A 81 1.36 0.38 11.93
C VAL A 81 0.57 0.42 13.24
N LEU A 82 0.97 1.31 14.12
CA LEU A 82 0.26 1.67 15.33
C LEU A 82 -0.36 3.04 15.11
N LEU A 83 -1.68 3.15 15.26
CA LEU A 83 -2.42 4.38 14.97
C LEU A 83 -3.14 4.89 16.21
N ALA A 84 -3.26 6.21 16.32
CA ALA A 84 -3.98 6.88 17.40
C ALA A 84 -4.94 7.95 16.88
N THR A 85 -6.05 8.14 17.59
CA THR A 85 -6.91 9.33 17.42
C THR A 85 -6.33 10.54 18.15
N VAL A 86 -6.92 11.71 17.96
CA VAL A 86 -6.68 12.87 18.83
C VAL A 86 -7.08 12.52 20.26
N GLY A 87 -6.34 13.03 21.24
CA GLY A 87 -6.60 12.87 22.67
C GLY A 87 -5.32 12.52 23.45
N GLU A 88 -5.45 12.37 24.76
CA GLU A 88 -4.33 12.05 25.64
C GLU A 88 -4.08 10.53 25.70
N HIS A 89 -2.83 10.12 25.56
CA HIS A 89 -2.38 8.76 25.76
C HIS A 89 -0.86 8.70 25.89
N ARG A 90 -0.36 7.77 26.72
CA ARG A 90 1.08 7.55 26.92
C ARG A 90 1.85 7.23 25.62
N PHE A 91 1.17 6.73 24.59
CA PHE A 91 1.71 6.52 23.25
C PHE A 91 2.45 7.75 22.73
N PHE A 92 1.90 8.95 22.90
CA PHE A 92 2.52 10.17 22.38
C PHE A 92 3.82 10.52 23.13
N ALA A 93 3.89 10.26 24.44
CA ALA A 93 5.10 10.48 25.22
C ALA A 93 6.16 9.38 24.94
N GLU A 94 5.73 8.14 24.82
CA GLU A 94 6.64 6.99 24.62
C GLU A 94 7.24 6.93 23.22
N GLU A 95 6.46 7.26 22.17
CA GLU A 95 6.91 7.25 20.78
C GLU A 95 7.51 8.60 20.33
N GLY A 96 7.19 9.68 21.06
CA GLY A 96 7.80 11.01 20.90
C GLY A 96 7.86 11.48 19.46
N GLU A 97 9.05 11.79 18.98
CA GLU A 97 9.32 12.29 17.62
C GLU A 97 9.03 11.30 16.49
N ASN A 98 8.86 10.01 16.80
CA ASN A 98 8.49 9.00 15.81
C ASN A 98 7.02 9.10 15.38
N VAL A 99 6.19 9.79 16.18
CA VAL A 99 4.77 9.97 15.87
C VAL A 99 4.61 10.91 14.69
N ARG A 100 3.97 10.42 13.63
CA ARG A 100 3.65 11.17 12.42
C ARG A 100 2.16 11.40 12.30
N ASP A 101 1.78 12.39 11.52
CA ASP A 101 0.39 12.73 11.22
C ASP A 101 0.09 12.41 9.75
N VAL A 102 -0.84 11.49 9.50
CA VAL A 102 -1.23 11.05 8.15
C VAL A 102 -1.80 12.19 7.29
N ARG A 103 -2.22 13.28 7.92
CA ARG A 103 -2.64 14.51 7.26
C ARG A 103 -1.47 15.31 6.67
N ARG A 104 -0.25 15.09 7.15
CA ARG A 104 1.00 15.72 6.70
C ARG A 104 1.91 14.74 6.00
N ASP A 105 2.13 13.58 6.60
CA ASP A 105 3.01 12.54 6.07
C ASP A 105 2.20 11.26 5.81
N ALA A 106 2.16 10.82 4.57
CA ALA A 106 1.37 9.65 4.18
C ALA A 106 2.02 8.34 4.65
N ILE A 107 1.20 7.38 5.07
CA ILE A 107 1.66 6.01 5.36
C ILE A 107 1.99 5.31 4.05
N LYS A 108 3.22 4.81 3.93
CA LYS A 108 3.74 4.16 2.72
C LYS A 108 3.92 2.67 2.98
N TYR A 109 3.28 1.83 2.17
CA TYR A 109 3.41 0.38 2.28
C TYR A 109 3.12 -0.32 0.95
N ALA A 110 3.92 -1.33 0.59
CA ALA A 110 3.75 -2.18 -0.60
C ALA A 110 3.42 -1.40 -1.90
N GLY A 111 4.10 -0.28 -2.12
CA GLY A 111 3.88 0.58 -3.29
C GLY A 111 2.68 1.51 -3.19
N TYR A 112 1.90 1.45 -2.12
CA TYR A 112 0.81 2.40 -1.84
C TYR A 112 1.26 3.58 -0.96
N SER A 113 0.49 4.66 -1.06
CA SER A 113 0.53 5.81 -0.18
C SER A 113 -0.87 6.09 0.33
N VAL A 114 -1.06 6.07 1.65
CA VAL A 114 -2.34 6.35 2.32
C VAL A 114 -2.22 7.66 3.07
N ALA A 115 -3.06 8.64 2.73
CA ALA A 115 -3.08 9.97 3.32
C ALA A 115 -4.52 10.41 3.66
N PHE A 116 -4.65 11.44 4.49
CA PHE A 116 -5.92 12.13 4.70
C PHE A 116 -5.79 13.57 4.20
N ARG A 117 -6.50 13.93 3.14
CA ARG A 117 -6.44 15.25 2.51
C ARG A 117 -7.83 15.70 2.07
N GLY A 118 -8.12 17.00 2.21
CA GLY A 118 -9.41 17.54 1.79
C GLY A 118 -10.61 16.90 2.49
N GLY A 119 -10.46 16.49 3.76
CA GLY A 119 -11.54 15.89 4.53
C GLY A 119 -11.80 14.39 4.27
N HIS A 120 -11.00 13.74 3.43
CA HIS A 120 -11.19 12.32 3.10
C HIS A 120 -9.87 11.55 2.93
N VAL A 121 -9.97 10.23 3.03
CA VAL A 121 -8.83 9.34 2.83
C VAL A 121 -8.50 9.25 1.34
N GLN A 122 -7.23 9.36 1.05
CA GLN A 122 -6.66 9.19 -0.28
C GLN A 122 -5.70 8.01 -0.30
N VAL A 123 -5.96 7.04 -1.18
CA VAL A 123 -5.08 5.92 -1.45
C VAL A 123 -4.57 6.06 -2.88
N SER A 124 -3.26 6.13 -3.05
CA SER A 124 -2.59 6.29 -4.34
C SER A 124 -1.40 5.35 -4.46
N ILE A 125 -0.88 5.17 -5.67
CA ILE A 125 0.43 4.56 -5.88
C ILE A 125 1.48 5.54 -5.36
N HIS A 126 2.42 5.06 -4.54
CA HIS A 126 3.52 5.85 -4.00
C HIS A 126 4.35 6.45 -5.13
N LEU A 127 4.72 7.73 -4.99
CA LEU A 127 5.26 8.52 -6.09
C LEU A 127 6.50 7.91 -6.77
N PRO A 128 7.52 7.38 -6.07
CA PRO A 128 8.62 6.68 -6.73
C PRO A 128 8.13 5.50 -7.58
N ARG A 129 7.27 4.64 -7.02
CA ARG A 129 6.73 3.49 -7.74
C ARG A 129 5.88 3.90 -8.95
N TYR A 130 5.10 4.96 -8.82
CA TYR A 130 4.35 5.52 -9.93
C TYR A 130 5.26 6.01 -11.07
N ARG A 131 6.39 6.68 -10.73
CA ARG A 131 7.37 7.15 -11.72
C ARG A 131 8.05 5.98 -12.42
N GLU A 132 8.44 4.95 -11.70
CA GLU A 132 9.01 3.71 -12.27
C GLU A 132 8.05 3.05 -13.25
N LEU A 133 6.79 2.84 -12.84
CA LEU A 133 5.77 2.27 -13.71
C LEU A 133 5.55 3.12 -14.95
N LYS A 134 5.43 4.44 -14.80
CA LYS A 134 5.22 5.35 -15.91
C LYS A 134 6.39 5.27 -16.90
N ALA A 135 7.63 5.32 -16.42
CA ALA A 135 8.82 5.21 -17.24
C ALA A 135 8.85 3.88 -18.01
N TRP A 136 8.60 2.77 -17.31
CA TRP A 136 8.56 1.44 -17.92
C TRP A 136 7.51 1.33 -19.03
N PHE A 137 6.28 1.78 -18.77
CA PHE A 137 5.21 1.75 -19.76
C PHE A 137 5.50 2.67 -20.96
N GLU A 138 6.07 3.85 -20.73
CA GLU A 138 6.45 4.77 -21.79
C GLU A 138 7.59 4.23 -22.67
N GLU A 139 8.57 3.56 -22.08
CA GLU A 139 9.64 2.88 -22.82
C GLU A 139 9.11 1.76 -23.72
N HIS A 140 8.18 0.97 -23.20
CA HIS A 140 7.62 -0.20 -23.89
C HIS A 140 6.44 0.13 -24.82
N ALA A 141 5.98 1.39 -24.82
CA ALA A 141 4.77 1.81 -25.54
C ALA A 141 4.76 1.43 -27.02
N THR A 142 5.90 1.58 -27.71
CA THR A 142 6.02 1.30 -29.15
C THR A 142 6.68 -0.04 -29.46
N ARG A 143 7.29 -0.68 -28.45
CA ARG A 143 8.02 -1.95 -28.63
C ARG A 143 7.15 -3.17 -28.38
N ARG A 144 6.07 -3.04 -27.60
CA ARG A 144 5.19 -4.15 -27.24
C ARG A 144 3.86 -4.09 -28.00
N SER A 145 3.24 -5.25 -28.18
CA SER A 145 1.90 -5.35 -28.74
C SER A 145 0.83 -4.74 -27.83
N VAL A 146 -0.34 -4.41 -28.39
CA VAL A 146 -1.50 -3.93 -27.62
C VAL A 146 -1.87 -4.94 -26.54
N ALA A 147 -1.93 -6.22 -26.89
CA ALA A 147 -2.28 -7.28 -25.94
C ALA A 147 -1.29 -7.37 -24.77
N ALA A 148 0.02 -7.35 -25.04
CA ALA A 148 1.04 -7.41 -24.00
C ALA A 148 1.00 -6.20 -23.05
N LEU A 149 0.75 -5.01 -23.57
CA LEU A 149 0.58 -3.81 -22.73
C LEU A 149 -0.73 -3.85 -21.92
N ALA A 150 -1.83 -4.30 -22.52
CA ALA A 150 -3.11 -4.45 -21.83
C ALA A 150 -3.00 -5.46 -20.68
N THR A 151 -2.35 -6.60 -20.89
CA THR A 151 -2.05 -7.58 -19.85
C THR A 151 -1.21 -6.95 -18.72
N ALA A 152 -0.15 -6.21 -19.06
CA ALA A 152 0.69 -5.55 -18.08
C ALA A 152 -0.07 -4.52 -17.22
N PHE A 153 -1.03 -3.77 -17.80
CA PHE A 153 -1.93 -2.91 -17.03
C PHE A 153 -2.87 -3.71 -16.13
N TYR A 154 -3.46 -4.77 -16.68
CA TYR A 154 -4.41 -5.62 -15.95
C TYR A 154 -3.77 -6.32 -14.75
N GLU A 155 -2.50 -6.66 -14.82
CA GLU A 155 -1.71 -7.33 -13.79
C GLU A 155 -1.08 -6.38 -12.76
N LEU A 156 -1.29 -5.07 -12.85
CA LEU A 156 -0.78 -4.16 -11.85
C LEU A 156 -1.31 -4.53 -10.45
N PRO A 157 -0.43 -4.61 -9.43
CA PRO A 157 -0.80 -5.12 -8.10
C PRO A 157 -1.49 -4.06 -7.23
N PHE A 158 -2.32 -3.22 -7.84
CA PHE A 158 -2.98 -2.14 -7.13
C PHE A 158 -4.50 -2.27 -7.21
N GLU A 159 -5.14 -2.17 -6.05
CA GLU A 159 -6.59 -2.07 -5.98
C GLU A 159 -7.07 -0.71 -6.52
N PRO A 160 -8.17 -0.67 -7.29
CA PRO A 160 -8.61 0.50 -8.03
C PRO A 160 -9.25 1.58 -7.14
N TYR A 161 -8.52 2.11 -6.18
CA TYR A 161 -8.89 3.33 -5.47
C TYR A 161 -8.93 4.52 -6.45
N ALA A 162 -9.70 5.55 -6.14
CA ALA A 162 -9.93 6.67 -7.07
C ALA A 162 -8.63 7.30 -7.60
N LEU A 163 -7.64 7.56 -6.73
CA LEU A 163 -6.36 8.11 -7.17
C LEU A 163 -5.47 7.09 -7.88
N VAL A 164 -5.51 5.82 -7.48
CA VAL A 164 -4.80 4.73 -8.19
C VAL A 164 -5.28 4.67 -9.63
N ARG A 165 -6.60 4.57 -9.85
CA ARG A 165 -7.17 4.58 -11.21
C ARG A 165 -6.77 5.83 -12.01
N ARG A 166 -6.79 7.01 -11.36
CA ARG A 166 -6.38 8.26 -12.01
C ARG A 166 -4.92 8.20 -12.47
N GLN A 167 -4.03 7.62 -11.66
CA GLN A 167 -2.63 7.43 -11.99
C GLN A 167 -2.46 6.42 -13.13
N GLU A 168 -3.14 5.27 -13.09
CA GLU A 168 -3.13 4.27 -14.17
C GLU A 168 -3.64 4.85 -15.49
N PHE A 169 -4.76 5.57 -15.48
CA PHE A 169 -5.26 6.26 -16.68
C PHE A 169 -4.30 7.34 -17.18
N HIS A 170 -3.54 7.98 -16.30
CA HIS A 170 -2.52 8.93 -16.72
C HIS A 170 -1.36 8.23 -17.44
N ILE A 171 -0.92 7.07 -16.94
CA ILE A 171 0.08 6.23 -17.63
C ILE A 171 -0.47 5.76 -18.97
N LEU A 172 -1.69 5.23 -19.03
CA LEU A 172 -2.31 4.75 -20.26
C LEU A 172 -2.41 5.87 -21.33
N ARG A 173 -2.79 7.08 -20.92
CA ARG A 173 -2.81 8.23 -21.85
C ARG A 173 -1.42 8.59 -22.38
N ALA A 174 -0.39 8.50 -21.56
CA ALA A 174 1.00 8.73 -22.00
C ALA A 174 1.45 7.66 -22.99
N VAL A 175 1.16 6.39 -22.73
CA VAL A 175 1.40 5.26 -23.64
C VAL A 175 0.69 5.49 -24.98
N ASN A 176 -0.61 5.78 -24.96
CA ASN A 176 -1.40 5.93 -26.18
C ASN A 176 -0.98 7.15 -27.01
N ARG A 177 -0.50 8.22 -26.38
CA ARG A 177 0.09 9.36 -27.09
C ARG A 177 1.35 8.96 -27.86
N ARG A 178 2.25 8.17 -27.27
CA ARG A 178 3.46 7.65 -27.94
C ARG A 178 3.10 6.69 -29.08
N ARG A 179 2.13 5.80 -28.86
CA ARG A 179 1.65 4.86 -29.87
C ARG A 179 1.04 5.60 -31.08
N LYS A 180 0.21 6.61 -30.82
CA LYS A 180 -0.38 7.45 -31.87
C LYS A 180 0.70 8.15 -32.70
N ALA A 181 1.72 8.73 -32.06
CA ALA A 181 2.84 9.37 -32.76
C ALA A 181 3.63 8.38 -33.62
N ALA A 182 3.66 7.10 -33.29
CA ALA A 182 4.29 6.02 -34.04
C ALA A 182 3.36 5.31 -35.03
N GLY A 183 2.13 5.80 -35.25
CA GLY A 183 1.15 5.16 -36.14
C GLY A 183 0.60 3.81 -35.64
N LEU A 184 0.76 3.52 -34.35
CA LEU A 184 0.34 2.25 -33.74
C LEU A 184 -1.06 2.34 -33.10
N PRO A 185 -1.83 1.24 -33.10
CA PRO A 185 -3.16 1.20 -32.48
C PRO A 185 -3.06 1.43 -30.97
N PRO A 186 -4.04 2.16 -30.36
CA PRO A 186 -4.03 2.45 -28.92
C PRO A 186 -4.32 1.21 -28.07
N VAL A 187 -3.83 1.20 -26.84
CA VAL A 187 -4.21 0.23 -25.82
C VAL A 187 -5.60 0.59 -25.28
N PRO A 188 -6.55 -0.36 -25.20
CA PRO A 188 -7.91 -0.09 -24.77
C PRO A 188 -7.96 0.24 -23.27
N LYS A 189 -8.89 1.12 -22.87
CA LYS A 189 -9.06 1.56 -21.48
C LYS A 189 -9.59 0.46 -20.55
N GLU A 190 -10.20 -0.55 -21.09
CA GLU A 190 -10.79 -1.71 -20.42
C GLU A 190 -9.73 -2.58 -19.71
N CYS A 191 -8.44 -2.40 -20.04
CA CYS A 191 -7.33 -3.03 -19.34
C CYS A 191 -7.14 -2.52 -17.90
N ILE A 192 -7.77 -1.40 -17.53
CA ILE A 192 -7.71 -0.84 -16.19
C ILE A 192 -8.95 -1.27 -15.37
N TRP A 193 -8.71 -1.83 -14.18
CA TRP A 193 -9.76 -2.21 -13.26
C TRP A 193 -10.52 -1.00 -12.71
N LEU A 194 -11.85 -1.07 -12.71
CA LEU A 194 -12.69 0.02 -12.23
C LEU A 194 -13.31 -0.25 -10.85
N LYS A 195 -13.48 -1.52 -10.47
CA LYS A 195 -14.14 -1.92 -9.23
C LYS A 195 -13.20 -2.70 -8.33
N ARG A 196 -13.15 -2.30 -7.05
CA ARG A 196 -12.44 -3.07 -6.02
C ARG A 196 -13.14 -4.39 -5.76
N ARG A 197 -12.37 -5.42 -5.45
CA ARG A 197 -12.90 -6.68 -4.92
C ARG A 197 -13.13 -6.55 -3.43
N PRO A 198 -14.22 -7.11 -2.87
CA PRO A 198 -14.37 -7.24 -1.44
C PRO A 198 -13.25 -8.10 -0.86
N VAL A 199 -12.52 -7.57 0.11
CA VAL A 199 -11.44 -8.29 0.79
C VAL A 199 -11.78 -8.39 2.27
N LYS A 200 -11.59 -9.58 2.88
CA LYS A 200 -11.66 -9.78 4.32
C LYS A 200 -10.26 -9.55 4.90
N PRO A 201 -10.00 -8.44 5.59
CA PRO A 201 -8.64 -8.12 6.05
C PRO A 201 -8.03 -9.19 6.96
N PHE A 202 -8.87 -9.83 7.79
CA PHE A 202 -8.49 -10.81 8.82
C PHE A 202 -9.10 -12.21 8.57
N GLY A 203 -9.49 -12.51 7.35
CA GLY A 203 -10.07 -13.80 6.99
C GLY A 203 -9.02 -14.76 6.44
N ASP A 204 -9.41 -16.04 6.32
CA ASP A 204 -8.60 -17.01 5.58
C ASP A 204 -8.33 -16.49 4.17
N ALA A 205 -7.13 -16.71 3.67
CA ALA A 205 -6.65 -16.25 2.35
C ALA A 205 -7.36 -16.95 1.15
N GLY A 206 -8.64 -17.31 1.31
CA GLY A 206 -9.50 -18.00 0.36
C GLY A 206 -10.18 -17.08 -0.66
N GLY A 207 -9.50 -16.11 -1.20
CA GLY A 207 -10.01 -15.23 -2.25
C GLY A 207 -8.85 -14.62 -3.01
N GLY A 208 -8.36 -15.34 -4.03
CA GLY A 208 -7.53 -14.89 -5.14
C GLY A 208 -6.68 -13.64 -4.88
N SER A 209 -5.63 -13.78 -4.05
CA SER A 209 -4.53 -12.83 -4.08
C SER A 209 -4.01 -12.81 -5.52
N ARG A 210 -3.96 -11.63 -6.12
CA ARG A 210 -3.15 -11.43 -7.32
C ARG A 210 -1.71 -11.63 -6.85
N THR A 211 -1.20 -12.83 -7.01
CA THR A 211 0.24 -13.08 -6.93
C THR A 211 0.85 -12.34 -8.12
N ALA A 212 1.13 -11.06 -7.91
CA ALA A 212 1.95 -10.30 -8.82
C ALA A 212 3.34 -10.91 -8.74
N ALA A 213 3.65 -11.80 -9.66
CA ALA A 213 5.02 -12.00 -10.05
C ALA A 213 5.52 -10.60 -10.46
N HIS A 214 6.38 -10.00 -9.63
CA HIS A 214 7.11 -8.81 -10.03
C HIS A 214 7.75 -9.11 -11.38
N PRO A 215 7.57 -8.25 -12.41
CA PRO A 215 8.44 -8.35 -13.55
C PRO A 215 9.86 -8.22 -12.98
N PRO A 216 10.79 -9.13 -13.36
CA PRO A 216 12.15 -9.06 -12.86
C PRO A 216 12.71 -7.68 -13.24
N VAL A 217 13.16 -6.93 -12.25
CA VAL A 217 14.04 -5.79 -12.48
C VAL A 217 15.30 -6.40 -13.07
N GLY A 218 15.46 -6.27 -14.39
CA GLY A 218 16.64 -6.71 -15.10
C GLY A 218 17.85 -5.96 -14.56
N VAL A 219 18.64 -6.63 -13.73
CA VAL A 219 20.01 -6.22 -13.43
C VAL A 219 20.77 -6.35 -14.74
N ALA A 220 21.10 -5.24 -15.37
CA ALA A 220 22.00 -5.17 -16.51
C ALA A 220 23.41 -5.51 -16.02
N GLY A 221 23.76 -6.78 -16.07
CA GLY A 221 25.11 -7.30 -15.93
C GLY A 221 25.81 -7.23 -17.29
N GLY A 222 26.35 -6.09 -17.64
CA GLY A 222 27.29 -5.94 -18.75
C GLY A 222 28.69 -6.35 -18.30
N GLY A 223 29.11 -7.57 -18.60
CA GLY A 223 30.52 -7.98 -18.55
C GLY A 223 31.13 -7.90 -19.95
N PRO A 224 32.30 -7.24 -20.13
CA PRO A 224 32.97 -7.22 -21.41
C PRO A 224 33.66 -8.55 -21.69
N GLY A 225 33.21 -9.26 -22.71
CA GLY A 225 33.87 -10.44 -23.24
C GLY A 225 35.22 -10.08 -23.89
N SER A 226 36.27 -10.56 -23.27
CA SER A 226 37.64 -10.54 -23.79
C SER A 226 37.77 -11.51 -24.97
N ALA A 227 37.92 -11.01 -26.16
CA ALA A 227 38.35 -11.80 -27.31
C ALA A 227 39.86 -11.98 -27.29
N LYS A 228 40.32 -13.20 -27.01
CA LYS A 228 41.71 -13.62 -27.34
C LYS A 228 41.65 -14.32 -28.68
N GLY A 229 42.35 -13.77 -29.65
CA GLY A 229 42.69 -14.40 -30.89
C GLY A 229 43.77 -15.47 -30.75
N HIS A 230 43.69 -16.43 -31.59
CA HIS A 230 44.79 -17.33 -31.91
C HIS A 230 44.69 -17.70 -33.39
N GLY A 231 45.87 -17.66 -34.02
CA GLY A 231 46.15 -18.25 -35.30
C GLY A 231 46.73 -17.29 -36.33
#